data_30c358462adb4cfe490c64803c612a08
#
_entry.id   30c358462adb4cfe490c64803c612a08
#
_cell.length_a   1.000
_cell.length_b   1.000
_cell.length_c   1.000
_cell.angle_alpha   90.00
_cell.angle_beta   90.00
_cell.angle_gamma   90.00
#
_symmetry.space_group_name_H-M   'P 1'
#
loop_
_entity.id
_entity.type
_entity.pdbx_description
1 polymer ?
#
loop_
_entity_poly.entity_id
_entity_poly.type
_entity_poly.pdbx_seq_one_letter_code
_entity_poly.pdbx_strand_id
1 'polypeptide(L)'
;MADAELQKAQVAGQAGAELQEKGKDVSQLLSSFGGFNAVRGFMPDADNMNPTRKAQKTIFLTDKRFKDKRENLAKEIKGWLELLEQDADSATAFADSCKEKEEKYTKLLKQGITDALYATQNLERSYRELDSFFKTCGTDKVKNLRIINVLKEDIADADSGFAGEVENILRNGFDRLSLKDAYSLVCIPGAVLNDKVDLLQWAKLAFKYKVMLLTDHADEYSFDDLQANTEGYRDSDQCLMNVVMCANWLVGREAEKMSADEEDQNAFYIAPSAALCGKLYDETANMAQGAGGKKYGTIDGVKGVKSDLLKSEIAALMDNQVIPMVYSEGRVMAFNNTTLYNGDLDAMKEYPIVRVFDWVKKVLMNFVHEVALENWDPYNSPKNLKSKIQEFLNMYKGYGNLFQNYEIGEPRQDPVTKQITCDITLTPFYAAKNFIIKVAADKKDKEAALAGA
;
A
#
# COMPACT_ATOMS: atom_id res chain seq x y z
N MET A 1 43.15 22.70 -27.34
CA MET A 1 41.83 22.42 -27.92
C MET A 1 41.94 21.48 -29.13
N ALA A 2 42.91 21.65 -30.05
CA ALA A 2 43.09 20.77 -31.20
C ALA A 2 43.41 19.32 -30.84
N ASP A 3 44.23 19.06 -29.81
CA ASP A 3 44.58 17.67 -29.42
C ASP A 3 43.40 16.92 -28.78
N ALA A 4 42.47 17.57 -28.10
CA ALA A 4 41.28 16.95 -27.57
C ALA A 4 40.23 16.59 -28.62
N GLU A 5 40.19 17.37 -29.73
CA GLU A 5 39.34 17.05 -30.86
C GLU A 5 39.89 15.89 -31.72
N LEU A 6 41.23 15.84 -31.87
CA LEU A 6 41.91 14.74 -32.54
C LEU A 6 41.73 13.41 -31.76
N GLN A 7 41.85 13.43 -30.43
CA GLN A 7 41.60 12.25 -29.60
C GLN A 7 40.11 11.77 -29.71
N LYS A 8 39.16 12.71 -29.69
CA LYS A 8 37.74 12.38 -29.88
C LYS A 8 37.45 11.79 -31.26
N ALA A 9 38.09 12.32 -32.28
CA ALA A 9 37.94 11.80 -33.65
C ALA A 9 38.56 10.39 -33.80
N GLN A 10 39.72 10.13 -33.18
CA GLN A 10 40.35 8.79 -33.17
C GLN A 10 39.53 7.77 -32.38
N VAL A 11 38.98 8.14 -31.19
CA VAL A 11 38.09 7.24 -30.44
C VAL A 11 36.78 6.97 -31.18
N ALA A 12 36.22 7.96 -31.86
CA ALA A 12 35.04 7.78 -32.69
C ALA A 12 35.32 6.90 -33.94
N GLY A 13 36.52 7.02 -34.52
CA GLY A 13 36.96 6.18 -35.64
C GLY A 13 37.17 4.71 -35.23
N GLN A 14 37.79 4.46 -34.06
CA GLN A 14 37.96 3.11 -33.52
C GLN A 14 36.64 2.45 -33.14
N ALA A 15 35.74 3.19 -32.50
CA ALA A 15 34.39 2.69 -32.17
C ALA A 15 33.56 2.41 -33.44
N GLY A 16 33.74 3.18 -34.49
CA GLY A 16 33.13 2.95 -35.82
C GLY A 16 33.66 1.71 -36.51
N ALA A 17 34.96 1.45 -36.44
CA ALA A 17 35.61 0.27 -37.00
C ALA A 17 35.19 -1.03 -36.27
N GLU A 18 35.16 -1.02 -34.93
CA GLU A 18 34.67 -2.14 -34.14
C GLU A 18 33.20 -2.46 -34.43
N LEU A 19 32.35 -1.44 -34.60
CA LEU A 19 30.94 -1.63 -34.96
C LEU A 19 30.77 -2.22 -36.37
N GLN A 20 31.63 -1.84 -37.33
CA GLN A 20 31.63 -2.42 -38.67
C GLN A 20 32.13 -3.88 -38.68
N GLU A 21 33.11 -4.21 -37.84
CA GLU A 21 33.62 -5.56 -37.72
C GLU A 21 32.60 -6.52 -37.09
N LYS A 22 31.96 -6.12 -36.00
CA LYS A 22 30.84 -6.84 -35.40
C LYS A 22 29.62 -6.96 -36.33
N GLY A 23 29.38 -5.97 -37.16
CA GLY A 23 28.32 -6.01 -38.20
C GLY A 23 28.63 -7.00 -39.31
N LYS A 24 29.90 -7.18 -39.68
CA LYS A 24 30.32 -8.20 -40.66
C LYS A 24 30.15 -9.62 -40.13
N ASP A 25 30.45 -9.84 -38.85
CA ASP A 25 30.29 -11.14 -38.17
C ASP A 25 28.81 -11.58 -38.21
N VAL A 26 27.88 -10.70 -37.80
CA VAL A 26 26.42 -10.97 -37.89
C VAL A 26 25.96 -11.21 -39.31
N SER A 27 26.50 -10.47 -40.32
CA SER A 27 26.14 -10.67 -41.73
C SER A 27 26.60 -12.01 -42.28
N GLN A 28 27.77 -12.50 -41.86
CA GLN A 28 28.27 -13.82 -42.18
C GLN A 28 27.42 -14.93 -41.57
N LEU A 29 27.12 -14.82 -40.29
CA LEU A 29 26.26 -15.77 -39.58
C LEU A 29 24.86 -15.85 -40.22
N LEU A 30 24.24 -14.70 -40.55
CA LEU A 30 22.93 -14.65 -41.21
C LEU A 30 22.92 -15.29 -42.60
N SER A 31 24.06 -15.40 -43.28
CA SER A 31 24.10 -16.03 -44.62
C SER A 31 23.67 -17.49 -44.59
N SER A 32 23.96 -18.22 -43.54
CA SER A 32 23.57 -19.61 -43.29
C SER A 32 22.05 -19.79 -43.06
N PHE A 33 21.34 -18.72 -42.71
CA PHE A 33 19.92 -18.74 -42.39
C PHE A 33 19.04 -17.90 -43.35
N GLY A 34 19.39 -17.84 -44.60
CA GLY A 34 18.61 -17.09 -45.60
C GLY A 34 18.84 -15.57 -45.60
N GLY A 35 19.85 -15.09 -44.87
CA GLY A 35 20.32 -13.72 -44.90
C GLY A 35 19.45 -12.74 -44.09
N PHE A 36 19.57 -11.46 -44.42
CA PHE A 36 18.99 -10.37 -43.65
C PHE A 36 17.45 -10.37 -43.52
N ASN A 37 16.76 -11.13 -44.36
CA ASN A 37 15.28 -11.20 -44.26
C ASN A 37 14.79 -11.73 -42.91
N ALA A 38 15.55 -12.62 -42.25
CA ALA A 38 15.21 -13.16 -40.96
C ALA A 38 15.20 -12.07 -39.85
N VAL A 39 15.93 -10.98 -40.03
CA VAL A 39 16.08 -9.89 -39.05
C VAL A 39 14.99 -8.84 -39.16
N ARG A 40 14.26 -8.81 -40.25
CA ARG A 40 13.26 -7.77 -40.53
C ARG A 40 12.15 -7.71 -39.45
N GLY A 41 11.74 -8.85 -38.93
CA GLY A 41 10.73 -8.94 -37.89
C GLY A 41 11.17 -8.36 -36.54
N PHE A 42 12.48 -8.16 -36.31
CA PHE A 42 13.01 -7.61 -35.06
C PHE A 42 13.22 -6.09 -35.10
N MET A 43 12.99 -5.45 -36.23
CA MET A 43 13.19 -4.01 -36.40
C MET A 43 11.84 -3.30 -36.19
N PRO A 44 11.68 -2.46 -35.16
CA PRO A 44 10.52 -1.58 -35.06
C PRO A 44 10.46 -0.69 -36.32
N ASP A 45 9.29 -0.49 -36.87
CA ASP A 45 9.05 0.34 -38.06
C ASP A 45 9.75 -0.11 -39.34
N ALA A 46 10.13 -1.39 -39.45
CA ALA A 46 10.79 -1.91 -40.64
C ALA A 46 10.00 -1.63 -41.95
N ASP A 47 8.67 -1.59 -41.84
CA ASP A 47 7.77 -1.32 -42.98
C ASP A 47 7.68 0.17 -43.33
N ASN A 48 8.02 1.06 -42.40
CA ASN A 48 8.06 2.52 -42.58
C ASN A 48 9.46 3.00 -43.05
N MET A 49 10.46 2.15 -43.03
CA MET A 49 11.79 2.49 -43.53
C MET A 49 11.84 2.39 -45.06
N ASN A 50 12.76 3.17 -45.67
CA ASN A 50 13.00 3.12 -47.10
C ASN A 50 13.06 1.67 -47.58
N PRO A 51 12.23 1.28 -48.58
CA PRO A 51 12.03 -0.12 -49.00
C PRO A 51 13.26 -0.80 -49.57
N THR A 52 14.35 -0.08 -49.79
CA THR A 52 15.60 -0.71 -50.23
C THR A 52 16.20 -1.54 -49.11
N ARG A 53 16.12 -2.88 -49.22
CA ARG A 53 16.70 -3.86 -48.28
C ARG A 53 18.15 -3.52 -47.89
N LYS A 54 18.91 -2.86 -48.78
CA LYS A 54 20.28 -2.42 -48.54
C LYS A 54 20.37 -1.34 -47.44
N ALA A 55 19.45 -0.37 -47.46
CA ALA A 55 19.44 0.70 -46.46
C ALA A 55 19.05 0.14 -45.07
N GLN A 56 18.01 -0.69 -44.97
CA GLN A 56 17.60 -1.35 -43.74
C GLN A 56 18.72 -2.20 -43.14
N LYS A 57 19.40 -3.00 -43.98
CA LYS A 57 20.55 -3.81 -43.57
C LYS A 57 21.67 -2.93 -43.04
N THR A 58 21.99 -1.84 -43.71
CA THR A 58 23.06 -0.93 -43.28
C THR A 58 22.72 -0.29 -41.94
N ILE A 59 21.50 0.21 -41.76
CA ILE A 59 21.04 0.80 -40.50
C ILE A 59 21.13 -0.21 -39.35
N PHE A 60 20.60 -1.42 -39.52
CA PHE A 60 20.70 -2.46 -38.50
C PHE A 60 22.14 -2.79 -38.12
N LEU A 61 23.05 -2.90 -39.11
CA LEU A 61 24.43 -3.29 -38.91
C LEU A 61 25.31 -2.19 -38.30
N THR A 62 24.98 -0.91 -38.54
CA THR A 62 25.86 0.22 -38.16
C THR A 62 25.30 1.12 -37.04
N ASP A 63 24.00 1.20 -36.89
CA ASP A 63 23.39 2.08 -35.88
C ASP A 63 23.60 1.55 -34.47
N LYS A 64 24.07 2.45 -33.58
CA LYS A 64 24.34 2.14 -32.17
C LYS A 64 23.09 1.66 -31.40
N ARG A 65 21.89 2.14 -31.77
CA ARG A 65 20.61 1.74 -31.14
C ARG A 65 20.34 0.25 -31.29
N PHE A 66 20.90 -0.43 -32.24
CA PHE A 66 20.73 -1.87 -32.50
C PHE A 66 21.90 -2.72 -31.97
N LYS A 67 22.83 -2.16 -31.21
CA LYS A 67 24.02 -2.90 -30.74
C LYS A 67 23.63 -4.14 -29.93
N ASP A 68 22.80 -3.96 -28.89
CA ASP A 68 22.39 -5.07 -28.01
C ASP A 68 21.57 -6.12 -28.77
N LYS A 69 20.71 -5.67 -29.67
CA LYS A 69 19.94 -6.59 -30.54
C LYS A 69 20.86 -7.41 -31.49
N ARG A 70 21.92 -6.82 -32.00
CA ARG A 70 22.92 -7.56 -32.80
C ARG A 70 23.67 -8.59 -31.97
N GLU A 71 24.09 -8.22 -30.75
CA GLU A 71 24.82 -9.12 -29.85
C GLU A 71 23.93 -10.31 -29.44
N ASN A 72 22.68 -10.05 -29.14
CA ASN A 72 21.72 -11.12 -28.82
C ASN A 72 21.47 -12.03 -30.02
N LEU A 73 21.20 -11.44 -31.19
CA LEU A 73 21.01 -12.21 -32.42
C LEU A 73 22.23 -13.08 -32.77
N ALA A 74 23.45 -12.54 -32.57
CA ALA A 74 24.67 -13.31 -32.80
C ALA A 74 24.78 -14.51 -31.88
N LYS A 75 24.40 -14.36 -30.59
CA LYS A 75 24.36 -15.47 -29.65
C LYS A 75 23.33 -16.53 -30.04
N GLU A 76 22.13 -16.10 -30.41
CA GLU A 76 21.06 -16.99 -30.87
C GLU A 76 21.48 -17.79 -32.10
N ILE A 77 22.06 -17.12 -33.13
CA ILE A 77 22.53 -17.78 -34.36
C ILE A 77 23.67 -18.77 -34.04
N LYS A 78 24.61 -18.42 -33.15
CA LYS A 78 25.67 -19.34 -32.75
C LYS A 78 25.09 -20.57 -32.02
N GLY A 79 24.11 -20.37 -31.16
CA GLY A 79 23.41 -21.49 -30.51
C GLY A 79 22.72 -22.42 -31.52
N TRP A 80 22.09 -21.87 -32.57
CA TRP A 80 21.49 -22.65 -33.65
C TRP A 80 22.56 -23.38 -34.48
N LEU A 81 23.69 -22.74 -34.78
CA LEU A 81 24.79 -23.39 -35.51
C LEU A 81 25.37 -24.55 -34.70
N GLU A 82 25.62 -24.36 -33.40
CA GLU A 82 26.07 -25.42 -32.47
C GLU A 82 25.09 -26.60 -32.41
N LEU A 83 23.78 -26.33 -32.52
CA LEU A 83 22.75 -27.36 -32.59
C LEU A 83 22.81 -28.13 -33.92
N LEU A 84 22.94 -27.42 -35.03
CA LEU A 84 22.94 -27.99 -36.39
C LEU A 84 24.26 -28.73 -36.75
N GLU A 85 25.37 -28.34 -36.12
CA GLU A 85 26.69 -28.98 -36.28
C GLU A 85 26.90 -30.21 -35.41
N GLN A 86 25.91 -30.58 -34.56
CA GLN A 86 25.99 -31.80 -33.77
C GLN A 86 25.88 -33.03 -34.69
N ASP A 87 26.88 -33.92 -34.59
CA ASP A 87 26.84 -35.24 -35.23
C ASP A 87 25.71 -36.05 -34.57
N ALA A 88 24.57 -36.14 -35.20
CA ALA A 88 23.46 -36.99 -34.80
C ALA A 88 23.34 -38.15 -35.79
N ASP A 89 23.38 -39.38 -35.27
CA ASP A 89 23.31 -40.61 -36.07
C ASP A 89 21.97 -40.75 -36.81
N SER A 90 20.94 -39.97 -36.44
CA SER A 90 19.63 -39.98 -37.05
C SER A 90 18.85 -38.68 -36.80
N ALA A 91 17.86 -38.41 -37.64
CA ALA A 91 16.95 -37.28 -37.46
C ALA A 91 16.20 -37.34 -36.07
N THR A 92 15.92 -38.54 -35.59
CA THR A 92 15.28 -38.78 -34.29
C THR A 92 16.24 -38.39 -33.16
N ALA A 93 17.50 -38.84 -33.21
CA ALA A 93 18.49 -38.48 -32.20
C ALA A 93 18.77 -36.97 -32.16
N PHE A 94 18.73 -36.30 -33.31
CA PHE A 94 18.82 -34.84 -33.38
C PHE A 94 17.63 -34.16 -32.71
N ALA A 95 16.41 -34.63 -32.97
CA ALA A 95 15.19 -34.09 -32.39
C ALA A 95 15.19 -34.26 -30.83
N ASP A 96 15.63 -35.42 -30.35
CA ASP A 96 15.74 -35.69 -28.91
C ASP A 96 16.78 -34.78 -28.24
N SER A 97 17.95 -34.57 -28.89
CA SER A 97 18.96 -33.63 -28.39
C SER A 97 18.45 -32.17 -28.34
N CYS A 98 17.67 -31.77 -29.35
CA CYS A 98 17.03 -30.44 -29.36
C CYS A 98 16.03 -30.31 -28.19
N LYS A 99 15.24 -31.34 -27.94
CA LYS A 99 14.28 -31.37 -26.84
C LYS A 99 14.96 -31.32 -25.47
N GLU A 100 16.02 -32.08 -25.25
CA GLU A 100 16.80 -32.03 -24.00
C GLU A 100 17.37 -30.62 -23.74
N LYS A 101 17.87 -29.95 -24.82
CA LYS A 101 18.37 -28.58 -24.67
C LYS A 101 17.27 -27.59 -24.40
N GLU A 102 16.10 -27.71 -25.05
CA GLU A 102 14.93 -26.89 -24.78
C GLU A 102 14.50 -27.00 -23.31
N GLU A 103 14.39 -28.22 -22.80
CA GLU A 103 14.07 -28.46 -21.37
C GLU A 103 15.09 -27.83 -20.43
N LYS A 104 16.39 -28.00 -20.75
CA LYS A 104 17.48 -27.40 -19.96
C LYS A 104 17.43 -25.87 -19.97
N TYR A 105 17.25 -25.24 -21.13
CA TYR A 105 17.19 -23.80 -21.24
C TYR A 105 15.92 -23.24 -20.61
N THR A 106 14.79 -23.91 -20.76
CA THR A 106 13.54 -23.57 -20.10
C THR A 106 13.70 -23.58 -18.58
N LYS A 107 14.37 -24.61 -18.04
CA LYS A 107 14.66 -24.70 -16.60
C LYS A 107 15.57 -23.56 -16.12
N LEU A 108 16.63 -23.25 -16.88
CA LEU A 108 17.54 -22.14 -16.56
C LEU A 108 16.83 -20.78 -16.62
N LEU A 109 15.95 -20.59 -17.61
CA LEU A 109 15.15 -19.38 -17.74
C LEU A 109 14.22 -19.21 -16.54
N LYS A 110 13.49 -20.27 -16.16
CA LYS A 110 12.62 -20.28 -14.98
C LYS A 110 13.40 -19.93 -13.72
N GLN A 111 14.56 -20.58 -13.52
CA GLN A 111 15.44 -20.28 -12.39
C GLN A 111 15.87 -18.81 -12.37
N GLY A 112 16.33 -18.28 -13.51
CA GLY A 112 16.75 -16.89 -13.62
C GLY A 112 15.64 -15.88 -13.36
N ILE A 113 14.40 -16.18 -13.77
CA ILE A 113 13.23 -15.36 -13.44
C ILE A 113 12.94 -15.41 -11.94
N THR A 114 12.95 -16.59 -11.34
CA THR A 114 12.73 -16.77 -9.89
C THR A 114 13.78 -16.01 -9.09
N ASP A 115 15.05 -16.12 -9.44
CA ASP A 115 16.14 -15.43 -8.77
C ASP A 115 15.99 -13.89 -8.90
N ALA A 116 15.60 -13.40 -10.07
CA ALA A 116 15.36 -11.97 -10.29
C ALA A 116 14.17 -11.46 -9.47
N LEU A 117 13.07 -12.20 -9.42
CA LEU A 117 11.89 -11.87 -8.62
C LEU A 117 12.25 -11.83 -7.12
N TYR A 118 13.03 -12.81 -6.65
CA TYR A 118 13.48 -12.83 -5.27
C TYR A 118 14.38 -11.63 -4.94
N ALA A 119 15.34 -11.33 -5.81
CA ALA A 119 16.26 -10.20 -5.62
C ALA A 119 15.57 -8.83 -5.61
N THR A 120 14.43 -8.70 -6.32
CA THR A 120 13.67 -7.45 -6.41
C THR A 120 12.44 -7.39 -5.50
N GLN A 121 12.18 -8.43 -4.72
CA GLN A 121 10.97 -8.62 -3.93
C GLN A 121 10.62 -7.42 -3.03
N ASN A 122 11.60 -6.88 -2.31
CA ASN A 122 11.38 -5.76 -1.40
C ASN A 122 11.03 -4.46 -2.16
N LEU A 123 11.66 -4.23 -3.31
CA LEU A 123 11.35 -3.07 -4.15
C LEU A 123 9.96 -3.21 -4.77
N GLU A 124 9.60 -4.41 -5.24
CA GLU A 124 8.27 -4.68 -5.77
C GLU A 124 7.19 -4.47 -4.70
N ARG A 125 7.43 -4.93 -3.48
CA ARG A 125 6.50 -4.75 -2.35
C ARG A 125 6.26 -3.27 -2.07
N SER A 126 7.31 -2.51 -1.84
CA SER A 126 7.22 -1.07 -1.56
C SER A 126 6.53 -0.30 -2.70
N TYR A 127 6.84 -0.65 -3.96
CA TYR A 127 6.18 -0.04 -5.10
C TYR A 127 4.68 -0.34 -5.13
N ARG A 128 4.27 -1.59 -4.94
CA ARG A 128 2.86 -2.00 -5.00
C ARG A 128 2.05 -1.48 -3.81
N GLU A 129 2.64 -1.36 -2.64
CA GLU A 129 2.00 -0.76 -1.48
C GLU A 129 1.74 0.72 -1.71
N LEU A 130 2.71 1.48 -2.23
CA LEU A 130 2.50 2.86 -2.65
C LEU A 130 1.49 3.00 -3.79
N ASP A 131 1.55 2.13 -4.81
CA ASP A 131 0.61 2.11 -5.92
C ASP A 131 -0.84 1.86 -5.42
N SER A 132 -1.03 0.94 -4.47
CA SER A 132 -2.33 0.64 -3.86
C SER A 132 -2.87 1.84 -3.07
N PHE A 133 -2.02 2.56 -2.34
CA PHE A 133 -2.39 3.80 -1.67
C PHE A 133 -2.91 4.84 -2.68
N PHE A 134 -2.13 5.13 -3.72
CA PHE A 134 -2.48 6.16 -4.71
C PHE A 134 -3.69 5.77 -5.57
N LYS A 135 -3.87 4.50 -5.91
CA LYS A 135 -5.06 4.02 -6.62
C LYS A 135 -6.33 4.14 -5.79
N THR A 136 -6.21 4.00 -4.48
CA THR A 136 -7.35 4.05 -3.57
C THR A 136 -7.76 5.49 -3.24
N CYS A 137 -6.81 6.42 -3.05
CA CYS A 137 -7.13 7.81 -2.68
C CYS A 137 -7.27 8.76 -3.88
N GLY A 138 -6.71 8.42 -5.04
CA GLY A 138 -6.54 9.34 -6.17
C GLY A 138 -5.36 10.30 -5.98
N THR A 139 -4.51 10.42 -7.00
CA THR A 139 -3.25 11.18 -6.92
C THR A 139 -3.45 12.69 -6.83
N ASP A 140 -4.54 13.20 -7.40
CA ASP A 140 -4.92 14.63 -7.44
C ASP A 140 -5.38 15.17 -6.08
N LYS A 141 -5.80 14.28 -5.17
CA LYS A 141 -6.30 14.63 -3.84
C LYS A 141 -5.21 14.67 -2.77
N VAL A 142 -4.06 14.07 -3.03
CA VAL A 142 -3.00 13.92 -2.02
C VAL A 142 -2.32 15.26 -1.72
N LYS A 143 -2.36 15.64 -0.45
CA LYS A 143 -1.70 16.84 0.09
C LYS A 143 -0.94 16.47 1.36
N ASN A 144 0.20 17.13 1.59
CA ASN A 144 1.01 16.95 2.79
C ASN A 144 1.43 15.49 3.06
N LEU A 145 1.68 14.72 2.00
CA LEU A 145 2.21 13.37 2.09
C LEU A 145 3.72 13.41 2.26
N ARG A 146 4.23 12.70 3.27
CA ARG A 146 5.66 12.45 3.46
C ARG A 146 5.92 10.96 3.40
N ILE A 147 6.74 10.54 2.45
CA ILE A 147 7.19 9.16 2.30
C ILE A 147 8.60 9.09 2.87
N ILE A 148 8.85 8.14 3.77
CA ILE A 148 10.14 7.89 4.38
C ILE A 148 10.54 6.47 4.02
N ASN A 149 11.70 6.32 3.39
CA ASN A 149 12.28 5.02 3.11
C ASN A 149 13.27 4.68 4.23
N VAL A 150 13.06 3.56 4.90
CA VAL A 150 13.79 3.13 6.09
C VAL A 150 13.84 1.61 6.13
N LEU A 151 14.86 1.04 6.74
CA LEU A 151 14.95 -0.40 6.95
C LEU A 151 13.96 -0.84 8.03
N LYS A 152 13.46 -2.07 7.88
CA LYS A 152 12.52 -2.65 8.84
C LYS A 152 13.10 -2.72 10.24
N GLU A 153 14.38 -3.07 10.34
CA GLU A 153 15.13 -3.16 11.57
C GLU A 153 15.21 -1.82 12.32
N ASP A 154 15.37 -0.72 11.58
CA ASP A 154 15.45 0.62 12.19
C ASP A 154 14.09 1.09 12.76
N ILE A 155 12.98 0.59 12.25
CA ILE A 155 11.64 0.90 12.77
C ILE A 155 11.40 0.17 14.10
N ALA A 156 11.85 -1.09 14.20
CA ALA A 156 11.69 -1.94 15.38
C ALA A 156 12.75 -1.65 16.47
N ASP A 157 13.89 -1.05 16.12
CA ASP A 157 14.96 -0.75 17.06
C ASP A 157 14.76 0.62 17.73
N ALA A 158 14.48 0.59 19.04
CA ALA A 158 14.33 1.82 19.85
C ALA A 158 15.62 2.68 19.89
N ASP A 159 16.78 2.07 19.72
CA ASP A 159 18.09 2.73 19.77
C ASP A 159 18.51 3.32 18.41
N SER A 160 17.81 3.00 17.33
CA SER A 160 18.09 3.53 15.99
C SER A 160 17.91 5.04 15.88
N GLY A 161 17.17 5.66 16.81
CA GLY A 161 16.82 7.07 16.77
C GLY A 161 15.73 7.43 15.73
N PHE A 162 15.32 6.49 14.89
CA PHE A 162 14.33 6.73 13.83
C PHE A 162 12.96 7.14 14.38
N ALA A 163 12.47 6.47 15.44
CA ALA A 163 11.23 6.83 16.10
C ALA A 163 11.27 8.29 16.64
N GLY A 164 12.41 8.72 17.16
CA GLY A 164 12.65 10.10 17.61
C GLY A 164 12.62 11.13 16.46
N GLU A 165 13.11 10.76 15.28
CA GLU A 165 13.01 11.61 14.10
C GLU A 165 11.56 11.76 13.62
N VAL A 166 10.80 10.66 13.57
CA VAL A 166 9.37 10.71 13.26
C VAL A 166 8.61 11.51 14.31
N GLU A 167 8.93 11.34 15.61
CA GLU A 167 8.36 12.18 16.67
C GLU A 167 8.60 13.66 16.42
N ASN A 168 9.81 14.06 16.03
CA ASN A 168 10.11 15.45 15.70
C ASN A 168 9.27 15.98 14.53
N ILE A 169 9.03 15.15 13.51
CA ILE A 169 8.17 15.51 12.38
C ILE A 169 6.73 15.72 12.83
N LEU A 170 6.19 14.79 13.62
CA LEU A 170 4.83 14.87 14.14
C LEU A 170 4.65 16.07 15.07
N ARG A 171 5.62 16.30 15.97
CA ARG A 171 5.64 17.45 16.88
C ARG A 171 5.66 18.78 16.09
N ASN A 172 6.50 18.89 15.09
CA ASN A 172 6.60 20.10 14.28
C ASN A 172 5.31 20.44 13.53
N GLY A 173 4.48 19.45 13.20
CA GLY A 173 3.15 19.68 12.64
C GLY A 173 2.08 19.96 13.70
N PHE A 174 2.16 19.31 14.87
CA PHE A 174 1.15 19.36 15.91
C PHE A 174 1.28 20.59 16.83
N ASP A 175 2.49 20.98 17.21
CA ASP A 175 2.78 22.07 18.16
C ASP A 175 2.85 23.48 17.53
N ARG A 176 2.34 23.64 16.31
CA ARG A 176 2.27 24.95 15.67
C ARG A 176 0.94 25.64 15.94
N LEU A 177 0.94 26.96 15.90
CA LEU A 177 -0.28 27.78 15.98
C LEU A 177 -1.23 27.56 14.80
N SER A 178 -0.77 26.93 13.74
CA SER A 178 -1.57 26.56 12.57
C SER A 178 -1.52 25.05 12.35
N LEU A 179 -2.67 24.43 12.18
CA LEU A 179 -2.80 22.99 11.89
C LEU A 179 -2.54 22.62 10.43
N LYS A 180 -2.15 23.57 9.59
CA LYS A 180 -1.97 23.36 8.14
C LYS A 180 -1.03 22.19 7.83
N ASP A 181 -0.01 22.00 8.65
CA ASP A 181 1.02 20.98 8.49
C ASP A 181 0.84 19.79 9.46
N ALA A 182 -0.29 19.72 10.20
CA ALA A 182 -0.57 18.63 11.12
C ALA A 182 -0.96 17.36 10.38
N TYR A 183 -0.31 16.25 10.73
CA TYR A 183 -0.66 14.93 10.19
C TYR A 183 -1.87 14.34 10.90
N SER A 184 -2.63 13.51 10.19
CA SER A 184 -3.79 12.77 10.71
C SER A 184 -3.54 11.27 10.73
N LEU A 185 -2.69 10.78 9.85
CA LEU A 185 -2.41 9.37 9.64
C LEU A 185 -0.89 9.13 9.64
N VAL A 186 -0.49 8.02 10.20
CA VAL A 186 0.84 7.40 10.05
C VAL A 186 0.61 5.99 9.57
N CYS A 187 1.28 5.56 8.51
CA CYS A 187 1.17 4.22 7.98
C CYS A 187 2.54 3.56 7.98
N ILE A 188 2.63 2.39 8.59
CA ILE A 188 3.82 1.52 8.60
C ILE A 188 3.39 0.19 7.99
N PRO A 189 3.48 0.06 6.65
CA PRO A 189 3.04 -1.15 5.96
C PRO A 189 3.91 -2.36 6.27
N GLY A 190 3.28 -3.52 6.25
CA GLY A 190 3.94 -4.79 6.50
C GLY A 190 4.01 -5.16 7.98
N ALA A 191 4.42 -6.40 8.20
CA ALA A 191 4.53 -6.97 9.54
C ALA A 191 5.79 -6.47 10.29
N VAL A 192 5.90 -5.17 10.48
CA VAL A 192 7.05 -4.54 11.14
C VAL A 192 6.83 -4.43 12.64
N LEU A 193 5.60 -4.13 13.06
CA LEU A 193 5.23 -3.91 14.46
C LEU A 193 4.55 -5.15 15.07
N ASN A 194 5.07 -6.33 14.82
CA ASN A 194 4.55 -7.60 15.37
C ASN A 194 5.04 -7.87 16.80
N ASP A 195 6.08 -7.21 17.26
CA ASP A 195 6.42 -7.20 18.68
C ASP A 195 5.55 -6.20 19.44
N LYS A 196 4.99 -6.61 20.58
CA LYS A 196 4.10 -5.76 21.37
C LYS A 196 4.81 -4.53 21.95
N VAL A 197 6.10 -4.61 22.22
CA VAL A 197 6.90 -3.50 22.77
C VAL A 197 7.05 -2.43 21.70
N ASP A 198 7.41 -2.83 20.49
CA ASP A 198 7.58 -1.92 19.35
C ASP A 198 6.24 -1.28 18.98
N LEU A 199 5.17 -2.08 18.93
CA LEU A 199 3.82 -1.59 18.68
C LEU A 199 3.40 -0.53 19.71
N LEU A 200 3.61 -0.77 21.00
CA LEU A 200 3.27 0.18 22.06
C LEU A 200 4.10 1.46 22.00
N GLN A 201 5.35 1.40 21.59
CA GLN A 201 6.18 2.59 21.38
C GLN A 201 5.56 3.51 20.31
N TRP A 202 5.24 2.96 19.15
CA TRP A 202 4.60 3.70 18.07
C TRP A 202 3.17 4.13 18.40
N ALA A 203 2.42 3.31 19.14
CA ALA A 203 1.10 3.65 19.64
C ALA A 203 1.13 4.88 20.56
N LYS A 204 2.11 4.97 21.46
CA LYS A 204 2.30 6.15 22.33
C LYS A 204 2.58 7.42 21.53
N LEU A 205 3.38 7.34 20.48
CA LEU A 205 3.61 8.48 19.58
C LEU A 205 2.32 8.88 18.87
N ALA A 206 1.59 7.92 18.31
CA ALA A 206 0.32 8.16 17.65
C ALA A 206 -0.71 8.82 18.58
N PHE A 207 -0.87 8.29 19.77
CA PHE A 207 -1.78 8.82 20.80
C PHE A 207 -1.38 10.23 21.26
N LYS A 208 -0.08 10.48 21.46
CA LYS A 208 0.45 11.79 21.89
C LYS A 208 0.14 12.88 20.86
N TYR A 209 0.36 12.61 19.59
CA TYR A 209 0.19 13.59 18.51
C TYR A 209 -1.17 13.51 17.78
N LYS A 210 -2.09 12.70 18.31
CA LYS A 210 -3.45 12.57 17.79
C LYS A 210 -3.47 12.21 16.30
N VAL A 211 -2.64 11.25 15.92
CA VAL A 211 -2.61 10.64 14.59
C VAL A 211 -3.07 9.19 14.69
N MET A 212 -3.66 8.66 13.62
CA MET A 212 -4.03 7.25 13.55
C MET A 212 -2.88 6.48 12.93
N LEU A 213 -2.35 5.50 13.65
CA LEU A 213 -1.33 4.55 13.17
C LEU A 213 -2.02 3.39 12.48
N LEU A 214 -1.65 3.14 11.22
CA LEU A 214 -2.07 1.97 10.46
C LEU A 214 -0.87 1.04 10.29
N THR A 215 -1.06 -0.23 10.61
CA THR A 215 -0.06 -1.28 10.45
C THR A 215 -0.73 -2.61 10.10
N ASP A 216 0.06 -3.65 9.91
CA ASP A 216 -0.42 -4.95 9.46
C ASP A 216 0.04 -6.06 10.39
N HIS A 217 -0.81 -7.07 10.52
CA HIS A 217 -0.43 -8.36 11.05
C HIS A 217 0.46 -9.12 10.05
N ALA A 218 1.21 -10.10 10.56
CA ALA A 218 2.07 -10.96 9.72
C ALA A 218 1.27 -11.65 8.60
N ASP A 219 2.00 -11.99 7.53
CA ASP A 219 1.48 -12.73 6.38
C ASP A 219 1.41 -14.22 6.73
N GLU A 220 0.32 -14.64 7.38
CA GLU A 220 0.13 -16.01 7.84
C GLU A 220 -0.37 -16.95 6.74
N TYR A 221 -0.04 -18.24 6.88
CA TYR A 221 -0.39 -19.26 5.88
C TYR A 221 -1.83 -19.77 6.04
N SER A 222 -2.33 -19.82 7.26
CA SER A 222 -3.65 -20.36 7.56
C SER A 222 -4.49 -19.40 8.40
N PHE A 223 -5.82 -19.62 8.40
CA PHE A 223 -6.72 -18.88 9.28
C PHE A 223 -6.44 -19.17 10.76
N ASP A 224 -6.12 -20.41 11.12
CA ASP A 224 -5.86 -20.78 12.52
C ASP A 224 -4.63 -20.03 13.08
N ASP A 225 -3.56 -19.92 12.30
CA ASP A 225 -2.39 -19.14 12.66
C ASP A 225 -2.75 -17.65 12.78
N LEU A 226 -3.49 -17.11 11.83
CA LEU A 226 -3.94 -15.73 11.82
C LEU A 226 -4.80 -15.41 13.04
N GLN A 227 -5.74 -16.28 13.41
CA GLN A 227 -6.59 -16.10 14.58
C GLN A 227 -5.78 -16.14 15.88
N ALA A 228 -4.93 -17.17 16.05
CA ALA A 228 -4.14 -17.36 17.25
C ALA A 228 -3.17 -16.19 17.50
N ASN A 229 -2.51 -15.72 16.43
CA ASN A 229 -1.52 -14.67 16.52
C ASN A 229 -2.13 -13.27 16.68
N THR A 230 -3.34 -13.01 16.19
CA THR A 230 -4.01 -11.70 16.33
C THR A 230 -4.58 -11.42 17.71
N GLU A 231 -4.89 -12.44 18.50
CA GLU A 231 -5.49 -12.26 19.84
C GLU A 231 -4.61 -11.46 20.81
N GLY A 232 -3.30 -11.59 20.70
CA GLY A 232 -2.31 -10.97 21.60
C GLY A 232 -2.13 -9.46 21.48
N TYR A 233 -2.65 -8.83 20.41
CA TYR A 233 -2.40 -7.40 20.15
C TYR A 233 -3.39 -6.46 20.82
N ARG A 234 -4.64 -6.88 21.03
CA ARG A 234 -5.64 -6.08 21.71
C ARG A 234 -5.32 -5.93 23.21
N ASP A 235 -5.46 -4.72 23.75
CA ASP A 235 -5.19 -4.43 25.16
C ASP A 235 -6.03 -3.22 25.63
N SER A 236 -6.10 -3.02 26.95
CA SER A 236 -6.76 -1.88 27.59
C SER A 236 -5.91 -0.61 27.66
N ASP A 237 -4.66 -0.64 27.19
CA ASP A 237 -3.81 0.55 27.15
C ASP A 237 -4.41 1.61 26.21
N GLN A 238 -4.59 2.83 26.72
CA GLN A 238 -5.24 3.92 26.00
C GLN A 238 -4.51 4.32 24.71
N CYS A 239 -3.20 4.09 24.61
CA CYS A 239 -2.49 4.43 23.39
C CYS A 239 -2.95 3.60 22.18
N LEU A 240 -3.53 2.41 22.40
CA LEU A 240 -4.07 1.55 21.35
C LEU A 240 -5.37 2.07 20.72
N MET A 241 -6.00 3.11 21.27
CA MET A 241 -7.11 3.81 20.63
C MET A 241 -6.72 4.41 19.27
N ASN A 242 -5.46 4.77 19.11
CA ASN A 242 -4.93 5.35 17.88
C ASN A 242 -4.20 4.33 16.99
N VAL A 243 -4.46 3.03 17.16
CA VAL A 243 -3.84 1.97 16.36
C VAL A 243 -4.90 1.16 15.62
N VAL A 244 -4.69 0.99 14.34
CA VAL A 244 -5.46 0.13 13.44
C VAL A 244 -4.52 -0.93 12.88
N MET A 245 -4.87 -2.20 13.06
CA MET A 245 -4.10 -3.33 12.52
C MET A 245 -4.93 -4.06 11.47
N CYS A 246 -4.37 -4.22 10.27
CA CYS A 246 -4.99 -4.96 9.18
C CYS A 246 -4.50 -6.41 9.16
N ALA A 247 -5.34 -7.32 8.68
CA ALA A 247 -5.03 -8.72 8.56
C ALA A 247 -5.54 -9.27 7.22
N ASN A 248 -5.00 -10.42 6.78
CA ASN A 248 -5.25 -11.05 5.50
C ASN A 248 -4.74 -10.22 4.31
N TRP A 249 -3.54 -10.53 3.87
CA TRP A 249 -2.79 -9.75 2.88
C TRP A 249 -3.46 -9.72 1.51
N LEU A 250 -3.13 -8.70 0.72
CA LEU A 250 -3.71 -8.44 -0.60
C LEU A 250 -2.88 -9.09 -1.70
N VAL A 251 -3.53 -9.57 -2.75
CA VAL A 251 -2.85 -10.04 -3.96
C VAL A 251 -2.35 -8.83 -4.76
N GLY A 252 -1.06 -8.58 -4.65
CA GLY A 252 -0.38 -7.52 -5.40
C GLY A 252 -0.08 -7.93 -6.84
N ARG A 253 0.29 -9.21 -7.05
CA ARG A 253 0.50 -9.82 -8.36
C ARG A 253 0.01 -11.26 -8.33
N GLU A 254 -0.82 -11.59 -9.33
CA GLU A 254 -1.23 -12.98 -9.54
C GLU A 254 -0.04 -13.84 -9.94
N ALA A 255 -0.11 -15.13 -9.62
CA ALA A 255 0.84 -16.10 -10.13
C ALA A 255 0.73 -16.17 -11.66
N GLU A 256 1.84 -16.05 -12.35
CA GLU A 256 1.87 -16.32 -13.78
C GLU A 256 1.94 -17.84 -13.98
N LYS A 257 0.93 -18.38 -14.64
CA LYS A 257 0.94 -19.79 -15.06
C LYS A 257 2.00 -19.99 -16.14
N MET A 258 3.15 -20.48 -15.76
CA MET A 258 4.22 -20.83 -16.71
C MET A 258 4.00 -22.21 -17.35
N SER A 259 3.18 -23.09 -16.75
CA SER A 259 2.72 -24.36 -17.34
C SER A 259 1.42 -24.82 -16.69
N ALA A 260 0.64 -25.70 -17.37
CA ALA A 260 -0.63 -26.21 -16.88
C ALA A 260 -0.51 -27.11 -15.61
N ASP A 261 0.71 -27.60 -15.31
CA ASP A 261 0.97 -28.59 -14.27
C ASP A 261 1.72 -28.04 -13.06
N GLU A 262 2.02 -26.73 -12.99
CA GLU A 262 2.70 -26.12 -11.83
C GLU A 262 1.69 -25.40 -10.93
N GLU A 263 1.71 -25.74 -9.64
CA GLU A 263 0.99 -25.01 -8.60
C GLU A 263 1.43 -23.55 -8.59
N ASP A 264 0.50 -22.64 -8.30
CA ASP A 264 0.68 -21.18 -8.28
C ASP A 264 1.67 -20.72 -7.18
N GLN A 265 2.95 -21.04 -7.32
CA GLN A 265 3.99 -20.72 -6.33
C GLN A 265 4.48 -19.26 -6.36
N ASN A 266 3.97 -18.43 -7.28
CA ASN A 266 4.51 -17.09 -7.54
C ASN A 266 3.51 -15.95 -7.29
N ALA A 267 2.43 -16.19 -6.57
CA ALA A 267 1.56 -15.10 -6.12
C ALA A 267 2.34 -14.17 -5.17
N PHE A 268 2.26 -12.87 -5.39
CA PHE A 268 2.95 -11.88 -4.59
C PHE A 268 1.95 -11.10 -3.75
N TYR A 269 2.14 -11.14 -2.43
CA TYR A 269 1.25 -10.50 -1.48
C TYR A 269 1.84 -9.20 -0.95
N ILE A 270 0.96 -8.22 -0.71
CA ILE A 270 1.29 -6.89 -0.18
C ILE A 270 0.47 -6.58 1.05
N ALA A 271 1.02 -5.74 1.90
CA ALA A 271 0.39 -5.31 3.13
C ALA A 271 -0.85 -4.44 2.87
N PRO A 272 -1.99 -4.70 3.53
CA PRO A 272 -3.23 -3.99 3.29
C PRO A 272 -3.32 -2.58 3.90
N SER A 273 -2.51 -2.25 4.91
CA SER A 273 -2.59 -0.96 5.62
C SER A 273 -2.36 0.24 4.70
N ALA A 274 -1.49 0.11 3.70
CA ALA A 274 -1.23 1.18 2.74
C ALA A 274 -2.48 1.52 1.91
N ALA A 275 -3.20 0.50 1.42
CA ALA A 275 -4.45 0.68 0.69
C ALA A 275 -5.56 1.26 1.59
N LEU A 276 -5.69 0.75 2.83
CA LEU A 276 -6.63 1.30 3.82
C LEU A 276 -6.29 2.75 4.17
N CYS A 277 -5.01 3.09 4.31
CA CYS A 277 -4.56 4.46 4.54
C CYS A 277 -4.99 5.39 3.41
N GLY A 278 -4.85 4.95 2.14
CA GLY A 278 -5.36 5.67 0.98
C GLY A 278 -6.87 5.92 1.08
N LYS A 279 -7.64 4.92 1.50
CA LYS A 279 -9.09 5.03 1.70
C LYS A 279 -9.47 6.01 2.80
N LEU A 280 -8.76 5.98 3.93
CA LEU A 280 -8.98 6.91 5.02
C LEU A 280 -8.55 8.35 4.68
N TYR A 281 -7.63 8.51 3.75
CA TYR A 281 -7.19 9.80 3.28
C TYR A 281 -8.21 10.46 2.33
N ASP A 282 -8.82 9.66 1.44
CA ASP A 282 -9.78 10.16 0.43
C ASP A 282 -11.06 10.75 1.07
N GLU A 283 -11.56 10.13 2.12
CA GLU A 283 -12.89 10.38 2.67
C GLU A 283 -12.87 11.24 3.95
N THR A 284 -12.20 12.39 3.91
CA THR A 284 -12.17 13.28 5.08
C THR A 284 -13.56 13.79 5.49
N ALA A 285 -14.47 13.98 4.56
CA ALA A 285 -15.85 14.38 4.85
C ALA A 285 -16.67 13.25 5.49
N ASN A 286 -16.29 12.00 5.26
CA ASN A 286 -16.95 10.82 5.81
C ASN A 286 -16.15 10.18 6.95
N MET A 287 -15.30 10.94 7.62
CA MET A 287 -14.46 10.46 8.71
C MET A 287 -15.24 9.66 9.76
N ALA A 288 -16.47 10.05 10.06
CA ALA A 288 -17.33 9.39 11.03
C ALA A 288 -17.88 8.03 10.59
N GLN A 289 -17.86 7.72 9.31
CA GLN A 289 -18.36 6.44 8.79
C GLN A 289 -17.31 5.35 8.75
N GLY A 290 -16.05 5.74 8.67
CA GLY A 290 -14.93 4.81 8.49
C GLY A 290 -14.94 4.12 7.12
N ALA A 291 -13.90 3.33 6.88
CA ALA A 291 -13.72 2.58 5.65
C ALA A 291 -14.01 1.08 5.88
N GLY A 292 -15.22 0.75 6.27
CA GLY A 292 -15.65 -0.63 6.54
C GLY A 292 -16.79 -1.09 5.63
N GLY A 293 -16.73 -2.37 5.21
CA GLY A 293 -17.77 -3.03 4.43
C GLY A 293 -17.87 -2.59 2.97
N LYS A 294 -18.84 -3.16 2.25
CA LYS A 294 -18.96 -3.05 0.78
C LYS A 294 -19.07 -1.62 0.26
N LYS A 295 -19.71 -0.73 1.00
CA LYS A 295 -19.97 0.63 0.53
C LYS A 295 -18.77 1.57 0.71
N TYR A 296 -18.08 1.47 1.83
CA TYR A 296 -17.03 2.42 2.21
C TYR A 296 -15.64 1.79 2.33
N GLY A 297 -15.56 0.46 2.48
CA GLY A 297 -14.32 -0.28 2.66
C GLY A 297 -13.71 -0.88 1.39
N THR A 298 -14.32 -0.68 0.22
CA THR A 298 -13.79 -1.22 -1.05
C THR A 298 -12.44 -0.61 -1.37
N ILE A 299 -11.48 -1.49 -1.67
CA ILE A 299 -10.10 -1.13 -2.04
C ILE A 299 -9.92 -1.36 -3.54
N ASP A 300 -9.38 -0.35 -4.21
CA ASP A 300 -9.15 -0.37 -5.65
C ASP A 300 -7.71 -0.79 -5.97
N GLY A 301 -7.50 -1.31 -7.19
CA GLY A 301 -6.17 -1.62 -7.71
C GLY A 301 -5.54 -2.93 -7.24
N VAL A 302 -6.26 -3.75 -6.49
CA VAL A 302 -5.83 -5.08 -6.04
C VAL A 302 -6.72 -6.18 -6.64
N LYS A 303 -6.18 -7.40 -6.78
CA LYS A 303 -6.85 -8.50 -7.48
C LYS A 303 -7.63 -9.44 -6.56
N GLY A 304 -7.25 -9.52 -5.30
CA GLY A 304 -7.84 -10.43 -4.33
C GLY A 304 -7.18 -10.32 -2.97
N VAL A 305 -7.45 -11.28 -2.13
CA VAL A 305 -6.86 -11.47 -0.81
C VAL A 305 -6.15 -12.81 -0.76
N LYS A 306 -5.24 -12.99 0.19
CA LYS A 306 -4.48 -14.24 0.33
C LYS A 306 -5.36 -15.42 0.70
N SER A 307 -6.26 -15.23 1.66
CA SER A 307 -7.13 -16.29 2.16
C SER A 307 -8.61 -15.91 1.99
N ASP A 308 -9.40 -16.81 1.43
CA ASP A 308 -10.84 -16.68 1.32
C ASP A 308 -11.47 -17.03 2.67
N LEU A 309 -11.88 -16.02 3.43
CA LEU A 309 -12.36 -16.16 4.80
C LEU A 309 -13.88 -16.47 4.83
N LEU A 310 -14.27 -17.42 5.66
CA LEU A 310 -15.66 -17.69 5.99
C LEU A 310 -16.25 -16.60 6.89
N LYS A 311 -17.58 -16.46 6.92
CA LYS A 311 -18.25 -15.47 7.77
C LYS A 311 -17.91 -15.62 9.25
N SER A 312 -17.78 -16.86 9.73
CA SER A 312 -17.36 -17.17 11.12
C SER A 312 -15.92 -16.74 11.39
N GLU A 313 -15.04 -16.93 10.42
CA GLU A 313 -13.62 -16.55 10.51
C GLU A 313 -13.45 -15.04 10.50
N ILE A 314 -14.20 -14.34 9.65
CA ILE A 314 -14.26 -12.87 9.65
C ILE A 314 -14.73 -12.37 11.02
N ALA A 315 -15.79 -12.96 11.59
CA ALA A 315 -16.30 -12.58 12.91
C ALA A 315 -15.23 -12.77 14.00
N ALA A 316 -14.51 -13.90 14.00
CA ALA A 316 -13.44 -14.17 14.97
C ALA A 316 -12.30 -13.14 14.89
N LEU A 317 -11.89 -12.74 13.68
CA LEU A 317 -10.89 -11.69 13.51
C LEU A 317 -11.41 -10.32 13.94
N MET A 318 -12.70 -10.02 13.71
CA MET A 318 -13.31 -8.79 14.20
C MET A 318 -13.36 -8.75 15.73
N ASP A 319 -13.60 -9.88 16.39
CA ASP A 319 -13.57 -10.01 17.86
C ASP A 319 -12.14 -9.81 18.41
N ASN A 320 -11.10 -10.16 17.64
CA ASN A 320 -9.71 -9.84 17.94
C ASN A 320 -9.33 -8.38 17.67
N GLN A 321 -10.29 -7.55 17.23
CA GLN A 321 -10.12 -6.11 16.95
C GLN A 321 -9.11 -5.79 15.85
N VAL A 322 -8.90 -6.69 14.92
CA VAL A 322 -8.18 -6.45 13.66
C VAL A 322 -9.17 -6.17 12.53
N ILE A 323 -8.68 -5.59 11.46
CA ILE A 323 -9.46 -5.32 10.26
C ILE A 323 -9.11 -6.37 9.19
N PRO A 324 -9.93 -7.41 9.01
CA PRO A 324 -9.71 -8.39 7.96
C PRO A 324 -10.01 -7.78 6.59
N MET A 325 -9.13 -8.08 5.61
CA MET A 325 -9.43 -7.86 4.20
C MET A 325 -10.20 -9.05 3.65
N VAL A 326 -11.30 -8.77 2.97
CA VAL A 326 -12.26 -9.77 2.50
C VAL A 326 -12.49 -9.58 1.01
N TYR A 327 -12.51 -10.69 0.27
CA TYR A 327 -12.92 -10.70 -1.13
C TYR A 327 -14.37 -11.16 -1.24
N SER A 328 -15.21 -10.39 -1.89
CA SER A 328 -16.59 -10.74 -2.14
C SER A 328 -17.12 -10.07 -3.40
N GLU A 329 -17.82 -10.84 -4.23
CA GLU A 329 -18.44 -10.35 -5.47
C GLU A 329 -17.50 -9.55 -6.38
N GLY A 330 -16.27 -10.02 -6.54
CA GLY A 330 -15.27 -9.38 -7.41
C GLY A 330 -14.60 -8.15 -6.82
N ARG A 331 -14.75 -7.88 -5.52
CA ARG A 331 -14.16 -6.71 -4.84
C ARG A 331 -13.45 -7.11 -3.56
N VAL A 332 -12.35 -6.46 -3.32
CA VAL A 332 -11.65 -6.50 -2.03
C VAL A 332 -12.16 -5.37 -1.15
N MET A 333 -12.38 -5.65 0.12
CA MET A 333 -12.84 -4.63 1.06
C MET A 333 -12.28 -4.87 2.47
N ALA A 334 -12.05 -3.79 3.21
CA ALA A 334 -11.85 -3.83 4.64
C ALA A 334 -13.19 -4.12 5.34
N PHE A 335 -13.22 -5.04 6.29
CA PHE A 335 -14.49 -5.51 6.87
C PHE A 335 -14.59 -5.30 8.40
N ASN A 336 -14.02 -4.21 8.91
CA ASN A 336 -14.19 -3.76 10.28
C ASN A 336 -13.83 -2.27 10.42
N ASN A 337 -14.17 -1.65 11.58
CA ASN A 337 -13.83 -0.27 11.90
C ASN A 337 -13.16 -0.17 13.28
N THR A 338 -12.48 -1.19 13.76
CA THR A 338 -11.96 -1.25 15.12
C THR A 338 -10.54 -0.70 15.25
N THR A 339 -10.24 -0.23 16.47
CA THR A 339 -8.88 0.00 16.97
C THR A 339 -8.43 -1.24 17.76
N LEU A 340 -7.16 -1.31 18.14
CA LEU A 340 -6.66 -2.38 19.03
C LEU A 340 -7.02 -2.18 20.52
N TYR A 341 -7.68 -1.08 20.85
CA TYR A 341 -8.09 -0.79 22.23
C TYR A 341 -9.25 -1.68 22.69
N ASN A 342 -9.07 -2.42 23.79
CA ASN A 342 -10.07 -3.32 24.38
C ASN A 342 -10.42 -2.98 25.85
N GLY A 343 -10.36 -1.69 26.23
CA GLY A 343 -10.77 -1.23 27.54
C GLY A 343 -12.26 -0.91 27.64
N ASP A 344 -12.64 -0.16 28.69
CA ASP A 344 -14.04 0.11 29.05
C ASP A 344 -14.72 1.20 28.20
N LEU A 345 -13.98 1.94 27.38
CA LEU A 345 -14.51 3.03 26.57
C LEU A 345 -14.93 2.52 25.17
N ASP A 346 -16.17 2.04 25.05
CA ASP A 346 -16.66 1.43 23.80
C ASP A 346 -16.55 2.34 22.58
N ALA A 347 -16.76 3.65 22.74
CA ALA A 347 -16.60 4.60 21.67
C ALA A 347 -15.16 4.61 21.09
N MET A 348 -14.15 4.36 21.91
CA MET A 348 -12.74 4.38 21.51
C MET A 348 -12.29 3.07 20.85
N LYS A 349 -13.13 2.04 20.83
CA LYS A 349 -12.91 0.81 20.07
C LYS A 349 -13.14 0.98 18.57
N GLU A 350 -13.70 2.11 18.13
CA GLU A 350 -13.97 2.40 16.72
C GLU A 350 -13.09 3.56 16.22
N TYR A 351 -12.19 3.28 15.29
CA TYR A 351 -11.26 4.30 14.79
C TYR A 351 -11.96 5.53 14.13
N PRO A 352 -13.15 5.43 13.51
CA PRO A 352 -13.83 6.60 12.99
C PRO A 352 -14.18 7.60 14.09
N ILE A 353 -14.61 7.10 15.25
CA ILE A 353 -14.95 7.93 16.42
C ILE A 353 -13.68 8.57 16.98
N VAL A 354 -12.61 7.81 17.14
CA VAL A 354 -11.31 8.32 17.61
C VAL A 354 -10.80 9.42 16.68
N ARG A 355 -10.85 9.22 15.36
CA ARG A 355 -10.43 10.22 14.37
C ARG A 355 -11.23 11.51 14.46
N VAL A 356 -12.56 11.41 14.64
CA VAL A 356 -13.43 12.58 14.83
C VAL A 356 -13.06 13.34 16.11
N PHE A 357 -12.86 12.62 17.21
CA PHE A 357 -12.52 13.24 18.49
C PHE A 357 -11.14 13.90 18.44
N ASP A 358 -10.15 13.25 17.86
CA ASP A 358 -8.82 13.82 17.68
C ASP A 358 -8.84 15.04 16.76
N TRP A 359 -9.64 15.01 15.70
CA TRP A 359 -9.81 16.13 14.79
C TRP A 359 -10.47 17.32 15.50
N VAL A 360 -11.60 17.11 16.18
CA VAL A 360 -12.31 18.15 16.93
C VAL A 360 -11.38 18.77 17.99
N LYS A 361 -10.64 17.94 18.71
CA LYS A 361 -9.68 18.40 19.72
C LYS A 361 -8.59 19.29 19.11
N LYS A 362 -7.98 18.86 18.01
CA LYS A 362 -6.95 19.64 17.30
C LYS A 362 -7.49 20.99 16.83
N VAL A 363 -8.66 20.99 16.18
CA VAL A 363 -9.26 22.24 15.65
C VAL A 363 -9.65 23.19 16.76
N LEU A 364 -10.23 22.71 17.84
CA LEU A 364 -10.58 23.54 18.99
C LEU A 364 -9.34 24.10 19.69
N MET A 365 -8.28 23.30 19.85
CA MET A 365 -7.00 23.78 20.39
C MET A 365 -6.38 24.86 19.52
N ASN A 366 -6.45 24.72 18.20
CA ASN A 366 -6.00 25.77 17.28
C ASN A 366 -6.84 27.05 17.41
N PHE A 367 -8.17 26.89 17.48
CA PHE A 367 -9.08 28.03 17.68
C PHE A 367 -8.82 28.78 18.99
N VAL A 368 -8.52 28.07 20.09
CA VAL A 368 -8.22 28.70 21.39
C VAL A 368 -6.97 29.60 21.30
N HIS A 369 -6.03 29.33 20.41
CA HIS A 369 -4.89 30.21 20.19
C HIS A 369 -5.27 31.60 19.66
N GLU A 370 -6.39 31.72 18.93
CA GLU A 370 -6.88 33.01 18.43
C GLU A 370 -7.39 33.91 19.56
N VAL A 371 -7.88 33.32 20.66
CA VAL A 371 -8.37 34.03 21.84
C VAL A 371 -7.38 34.03 23.02
N ALA A 372 -6.22 33.40 22.84
CA ALA A 372 -5.17 33.38 23.85
C ALA A 372 -4.63 34.78 24.11
N LEU A 373 -4.33 35.09 25.35
CA LEU A 373 -3.84 36.38 25.83
C LEU A 373 -4.88 37.53 25.81
N GLU A 374 -6.13 37.29 25.41
CA GLU A 374 -7.20 38.25 25.66
C GLU A 374 -7.49 38.38 27.16
N ASN A 375 -7.95 39.56 27.57
CA ASN A 375 -8.36 39.77 28.94
C ASN A 375 -9.57 38.90 29.26
N TRP A 376 -9.46 38.09 30.32
CA TRP A 376 -10.53 37.21 30.77
C TRP A 376 -11.48 37.97 31.72
N ASP A 377 -12.68 38.28 31.21
CA ASP A 377 -13.80 38.76 32.03
C ASP A 377 -14.60 37.53 32.54
N PRO A 378 -14.67 37.28 33.86
CA PRO A 378 -15.36 36.13 34.42
C PRO A 378 -16.85 36.03 34.06
N TYR A 379 -17.48 37.13 33.64
CA TYR A 379 -18.90 37.17 33.24
C TYR A 379 -19.14 36.93 31.76
N ASN A 380 -18.34 37.56 30.91
CA ASN A 380 -18.61 37.60 29.48
C ASN A 380 -17.73 36.61 28.70
N SER A 381 -16.47 36.43 29.08
CA SER A 381 -15.56 35.57 28.36
C SER A 381 -15.98 34.11 28.32
N PRO A 382 -16.50 33.46 29.39
CA PRO A 382 -17.03 32.09 29.31
C PRO A 382 -18.17 31.96 28.32
N LYS A 383 -19.12 32.91 28.30
CA LYS A 383 -20.26 32.89 27.37
C LYS A 383 -19.82 33.06 25.92
N ASN A 384 -18.92 34.00 25.67
CA ASN A 384 -18.37 34.24 24.34
C ASN A 384 -17.62 33.04 23.81
N LEU A 385 -16.74 32.45 24.64
CA LEU A 385 -15.99 31.24 24.26
C LEU A 385 -16.94 30.08 23.97
N LYS A 386 -17.91 29.84 24.86
CA LYS A 386 -18.92 28.79 24.68
C LYS A 386 -19.73 29.00 23.40
N SER A 387 -20.17 30.23 23.11
CA SER A 387 -20.92 30.56 21.90
C SER A 387 -20.11 30.27 20.62
N LYS A 388 -18.85 30.65 20.58
CA LYS A 388 -17.96 30.40 19.44
C LYS A 388 -17.72 28.90 19.24
N ILE A 389 -17.50 28.13 20.33
CA ILE A 389 -17.37 26.68 20.25
C ILE A 389 -18.67 26.03 19.78
N GLN A 390 -19.84 26.52 20.23
CA GLN A 390 -21.15 26.05 19.77
C GLN A 390 -21.34 26.29 18.29
N GLU A 391 -21.01 27.47 17.82
CA GLU A 391 -21.09 27.83 16.39
C GLU A 391 -20.26 26.88 15.53
N PHE A 392 -19.01 26.60 15.94
CA PHE A 392 -18.17 25.64 15.28
C PHE A 392 -18.75 24.22 15.30
N LEU A 393 -19.16 23.72 16.46
CA LEU A 393 -19.68 22.35 16.59
C LEU A 393 -21.01 22.14 15.85
N ASN A 394 -21.84 23.17 15.74
CA ASN A 394 -23.10 23.13 15.00
C ASN A 394 -22.92 22.87 13.50
N MET A 395 -21.77 23.26 12.93
CA MET A 395 -21.46 22.98 11.52
C MET A 395 -21.27 21.48 11.25
N TYR A 396 -20.88 20.70 12.25
CA TYR A 396 -20.55 19.29 12.14
C TYR A 396 -21.50 18.34 12.88
N LYS A 397 -22.56 18.86 13.47
CA LYS A 397 -23.61 18.12 14.16
C LYS A 397 -24.69 17.63 13.20
N GLY A 398 -25.24 16.45 13.47
CA GLY A 398 -26.45 15.92 12.83
C GLY A 398 -26.21 14.84 11.81
N TYR A 399 -27.29 14.33 11.23
CA TYR A 399 -27.22 13.23 10.27
C TYR A 399 -26.40 13.58 9.02
N GLY A 400 -25.50 12.67 8.67
CA GLY A 400 -24.58 12.89 7.54
C GLY A 400 -23.32 13.70 7.87
N ASN A 401 -23.20 14.19 9.12
CA ASN A 401 -22.05 14.90 9.63
C ASN A 401 -21.19 14.03 10.57
N LEU A 402 -20.32 14.65 11.39
CA LEU A 402 -19.30 13.94 12.14
C LEU A 402 -19.81 13.31 13.46
N PHE A 403 -20.82 13.90 14.10
CA PHE A 403 -21.39 13.42 15.36
C PHE A 403 -22.88 13.79 15.49
N GLN A 404 -23.61 13.05 16.32
CA GLN A 404 -25.05 13.23 16.51
C GLN A 404 -25.37 14.50 17.31
N ASN A 405 -24.71 14.67 18.45
CA ASN A 405 -24.94 15.75 19.38
C ASN A 405 -23.66 16.08 20.18
N TYR A 406 -23.71 17.17 20.92
CA TYR A 406 -22.65 17.56 21.83
C TYR A 406 -23.22 18.31 23.05
N GLU A 407 -22.43 18.30 24.12
CA GLU A 407 -22.66 19.11 25.30
C GLU A 407 -21.38 19.89 25.63
N ILE A 408 -21.53 21.16 26.06
CA ILE A 408 -20.41 22.02 26.43
C ILE A 408 -20.62 22.46 27.85
N GLY A 409 -19.68 22.12 28.72
CA GLY A 409 -19.58 22.64 30.06
C GLY A 409 -19.33 24.14 30.09
N GLU A 410 -19.42 24.76 31.28
CA GLU A 410 -19.06 26.17 31.42
C GLU A 410 -17.53 26.32 31.45
N PRO A 411 -16.94 27.13 30.56
CA PRO A 411 -15.52 27.43 30.61
C PRO A 411 -15.14 28.11 31.91
N ARG A 412 -14.09 27.62 32.57
CA ARG A 412 -13.64 28.11 33.88
C ARG A 412 -12.16 28.44 33.84
N GLN A 413 -11.77 29.58 34.38
CA GLN A 413 -10.37 29.92 34.58
C GLN A 413 -9.92 29.55 35.99
N ASP A 414 -8.86 28.80 36.11
CA ASP A 414 -8.16 28.55 37.37
C ASP A 414 -7.56 29.87 37.90
N PRO A 415 -7.86 30.28 39.13
CA PRO A 415 -7.42 31.56 39.67
C PRO A 415 -5.89 31.61 39.91
N VAL A 416 -5.22 30.45 40.02
CA VAL A 416 -3.78 30.37 40.30
C VAL A 416 -2.99 30.25 39.02
N THR A 417 -3.30 29.24 38.22
CA THR A 417 -2.58 28.91 36.98
C THR A 417 -2.99 29.78 35.81
N LYS A 418 -4.14 30.46 35.90
CA LYS A 418 -4.77 31.19 34.78
C LYS A 418 -5.19 30.33 33.61
N GLN A 419 -5.17 29.03 33.78
CA GLN A 419 -5.55 28.05 32.75
C GLN A 419 -7.07 28.04 32.60
N ILE A 420 -7.55 27.97 31.36
CA ILE A 420 -8.98 27.85 31.05
C ILE A 420 -9.28 26.39 30.70
N THR A 421 -10.23 25.81 31.40
CA THR A 421 -10.76 24.47 31.14
C THR A 421 -12.19 24.56 30.62
N CYS A 422 -12.48 23.78 29.58
CA CYS A 422 -13.81 23.62 29.01
C CYS A 422 -14.04 22.14 28.66
N ASP A 423 -15.03 21.53 29.28
CA ASP A 423 -15.41 20.15 29.04
C ASP A 423 -16.38 20.09 27.86
N ILE A 424 -16.07 19.24 26.87
CA ILE A 424 -16.90 19.02 25.69
C ILE A 424 -17.15 17.54 25.58
N THR A 425 -18.42 17.14 25.57
CA THR A 425 -18.86 15.76 25.36
C THR A 425 -19.49 15.65 23.98
N LEU A 426 -19.03 14.71 23.17
CA LEU A 426 -19.58 14.42 21.85
C LEU A 426 -20.36 13.10 21.89
N THR A 427 -21.53 13.09 21.26
CA THR A 427 -22.30 11.86 21.02
C THR A 427 -21.98 11.36 19.61
N PRO A 428 -21.20 10.28 19.45
CA PRO A 428 -20.76 9.81 18.13
C PRO A 428 -21.86 9.04 17.42
N PHE A 429 -21.66 8.79 16.12
CA PHE A 429 -22.37 7.74 15.40
C PHE A 429 -21.64 6.41 15.56
N TYR A 430 -22.41 5.34 15.76
CA TYR A 430 -21.88 3.98 15.84
C TYR A 430 -22.22 3.20 14.57
N ALA A 431 -21.27 2.39 14.09
CA ALA A 431 -21.49 1.50 12.98
C ALA A 431 -22.43 0.35 13.37
N ALA A 432 -23.37 0.01 12.50
CA ALA A 432 -24.21 -1.19 12.67
C ALA A 432 -23.39 -2.43 12.26
N LYS A 433 -23.00 -3.25 13.23
CA LYS A 433 -22.14 -4.44 13.01
C LYS A 433 -22.95 -5.72 12.79
N ASN A 434 -24.05 -5.88 13.51
CA ASN A 434 -24.85 -7.11 13.50
C ASN A 434 -26.31 -6.83 13.18
N PHE A 435 -26.86 -7.64 12.28
CA PHE A 435 -28.28 -7.60 11.90
C PHE A 435 -28.93 -8.93 12.23
N ILE A 436 -29.96 -8.92 13.05
CA ILE A 436 -30.80 -10.09 13.31
C ILE A 436 -32.10 -9.89 12.55
N ILE A 437 -32.31 -10.69 11.51
CA ILE A 437 -33.52 -10.67 10.70
C ILE A 437 -34.35 -11.89 11.05
N LYS A 438 -35.49 -11.67 11.67
CA LYS A 438 -36.48 -12.74 11.96
C LYS A 438 -37.54 -12.72 10.88
N VAL A 439 -37.63 -13.80 10.11
CA VAL A 439 -38.66 -13.98 9.08
C VAL A 439 -39.65 -15.01 9.58
N ALA A 440 -40.94 -14.66 9.58
CA ALA A 440 -42.04 -15.55 9.96
C ALA A 440 -43.11 -15.57 8.85
N ALA A 441 -43.74 -16.71 8.64
CA ALA A 441 -44.78 -16.88 7.63
C ALA A 441 -46.08 -16.16 8.00
N ASP A 442 -46.36 -16.00 9.29
CA ASP A 442 -47.59 -15.37 9.81
C ASP A 442 -47.27 -14.56 11.09
N LYS A 443 -48.21 -13.67 11.50
CA LYS A 443 -48.09 -12.86 12.73
C LYS A 443 -47.97 -13.73 13.99
N LYS A 444 -48.69 -14.85 14.05
CA LYS A 444 -48.65 -15.82 15.17
C LYS A 444 -47.25 -16.45 15.32
N ASP A 445 -46.61 -16.80 14.20
CA ASP A 445 -45.27 -17.38 14.18
C ASP A 445 -44.22 -16.38 14.60
N LYS A 446 -44.46 -15.08 14.29
CA LYS A 446 -43.58 -13.97 14.72
C LYS A 446 -43.60 -13.78 16.25
N GLU A 447 -44.75 -13.87 16.87
CA GLU A 447 -44.89 -13.77 18.34
C GLU A 447 -44.23 -14.96 19.05
N ALA A 448 -44.37 -16.19 18.50
CA ALA A 448 -43.69 -17.38 19.03
C ALA A 448 -42.16 -17.31 18.88
N ALA A 449 -41.66 -16.79 17.77
CA ALA A 449 -40.22 -16.56 17.55
C ALA A 449 -39.62 -15.48 18.45
N LEU A 450 -40.41 -14.50 18.85
CA LEU A 450 -40.02 -13.46 19.80
C LEU A 450 -40.02 -13.94 21.25
N ALA A 451 -40.89 -14.90 21.61
CA ALA A 451 -40.99 -15.45 22.95
C ALA A 451 -39.93 -16.52 23.25
N GLY A 452 -39.27 -17.08 22.23
CA GLY A 452 -38.22 -18.11 22.32
C GLY A 452 -36.79 -17.61 22.15
N ALA A 453 -36.55 -16.30 22.15
CA ALA A 453 -35.28 -15.64 22.11
C ALA A 453 -35.07 -14.84 23.41
#